data_f0eb4540b88b0287799cc3f13562cb4f
#
_entry.id   f0eb4540b88b0287799cc3f13562cb4f
#
_cell.length_a   1.000
_cell.length_b   1.000
_cell.length_c   1.000
_cell.angle_alpha   90.00
_cell.angle_beta   90.00
_cell.angle_gamma   90.00
#
_symmetry.space_group_name_H-M   'P 1'
#
loop_
_entity.id
_entity.type
_entity.pdbx_description
1 polymer ?
#
loop_
_entity_poly.entity_id
_entity_poly.type
_entity_poly.pdbx_seq_one_letter_code
_entity_poly.pdbx_strand_id
1 'polypeptide(L)'
;MAIQTVRAQVNGTWHTLTLNRDNGKYEASITAPTTSSYNQPNHYYNITVEATNTAGTTVTANGTTLSGLQLVVKEKTAPIITITAPTASSTLTNNKPTITWTVTDADSGVNPSTISIKIDSGSVIKSGITKTAAGKGYTCSYVPTTALTDGSHTITVNASDYDGNAATAKSVTFKVDTTPPTLSVSSPAAGLITNTAALTVSGTTNDATSSPVTVKITLNGADQGTVTVASSGAFSKAVTLRSGSNTIVVTATDSAGKTSTVTRTVTLDTSAPKITAATITPNPADVGATVLISVTITEE
;
A
#
# COMPACT_ATOMS: atom_id res chain seq x y z
N MET A 1 -20.72 63.74 36.08
CA MET A 1 -19.93 63.92 34.83
C MET A 1 -20.53 63.02 33.74
N ALA A 2 -20.79 63.63 32.59
CA ALA A 2 -21.37 62.83 31.46
C ALA A 2 -20.27 62.06 30.74
N ILE A 3 -20.62 60.90 30.12
CA ILE A 3 -19.76 60.17 29.22
C ILE A 3 -19.68 60.94 27.91
N GLN A 4 -18.47 61.18 27.40
CA GLN A 4 -18.21 61.87 26.15
C GLN A 4 -18.04 60.88 24.95
N THR A 5 -17.21 59.89 25.14
CA THR A 5 -16.98 58.88 24.11
C THR A 5 -16.83 57.49 24.73
N VAL A 6 -17.33 56.48 24.04
CA VAL A 6 -17.02 55.06 24.29
C VAL A 6 -16.59 54.43 22.99
N ARG A 7 -15.48 53.71 23.01
CA ARG A 7 -14.96 53.00 21.81
C ARG A 7 -14.40 51.64 22.17
N ALA A 8 -14.45 50.72 21.22
CA ALA A 8 -13.86 49.42 21.35
C ALA A 8 -12.83 49.18 20.24
N GLN A 9 -11.69 48.57 20.61
CA GLN A 9 -10.68 48.12 19.67
C GLN A 9 -10.84 46.64 19.44
N VAL A 10 -11.01 46.23 18.17
CA VAL A 10 -11.07 44.86 17.71
C VAL A 10 -10.00 44.69 16.67
N ASN A 11 -9.08 43.73 16.84
CA ASN A 11 -7.99 43.44 15.91
C ASN A 11 -7.24 44.71 15.43
N GLY A 12 -6.90 45.59 16.38
CA GLY A 12 -6.17 46.84 16.12
C GLY A 12 -7.02 48.01 15.63
N THR A 13 -8.28 47.80 15.25
CA THR A 13 -9.16 48.84 14.72
C THR A 13 -10.10 49.36 15.82
N TRP A 14 -10.18 50.72 16.01
CA TRP A 14 -11.09 51.34 16.92
C TRP A 14 -12.46 51.59 16.28
N HIS A 15 -13.52 51.26 17.02
CA HIS A 15 -14.93 51.47 16.67
C HIS A 15 -15.62 52.27 17.74
N THR A 16 -16.33 53.34 17.36
CA THR A 16 -17.13 54.12 18.28
C THR A 16 -18.41 53.37 18.63
N LEU A 17 -18.75 53.33 19.92
CA LEU A 17 -19.99 52.76 20.43
C LEU A 17 -21.00 53.91 20.67
N THR A 18 -22.24 53.69 20.23
CA THR A 18 -23.34 54.68 20.38
C THR A 18 -24.26 54.26 21.53
N LEU A 19 -24.72 55.23 22.33
CA LEU A 19 -25.66 54.95 23.40
C LEU A 19 -27.01 54.50 22.82
N ASN A 20 -27.37 53.26 23.10
CA ASN A 20 -28.72 52.76 22.91
C ASN A 20 -29.61 53.22 24.08
N ARG A 21 -30.54 54.14 23.82
CA ARG A 21 -31.39 54.74 24.86
C ARG A 21 -32.45 53.78 25.41
N ASP A 22 -32.80 52.75 24.68
CA ASP A 22 -33.80 51.74 25.09
C ASP A 22 -33.29 50.83 26.20
N ASN A 23 -31.99 50.57 26.24
CA ASN A 23 -31.37 49.67 27.21
C ASN A 23 -30.25 50.32 28.06
N GLY A 24 -29.90 51.56 27.76
CA GLY A 24 -28.88 52.33 28.48
C GLY A 24 -27.43 51.87 28.22
N LYS A 25 -27.17 51.06 27.20
CA LYS A 25 -25.84 50.51 26.87
C LYS A 25 -25.22 51.23 25.68
N TYR A 26 -23.87 51.27 25.64
CA TYR A 26 -23.12 51.70 24.46
C TYR A 26 -22.86 50.48 23.56
N GLU A 27 -23.26 50.54 22.29
CA GLU A 27 -23.27 49.42 21.38
C GLU A 27 -22.74 49.82 19.98
N ALA A 28 -22.13 48.85 19.31
CA ALA A 28 -21.83 48.88 17.87
C ALA A 28 -21.82 47.44 17.31
N SER A 29 -22.35 47.30 16.10
CA SER A 29 -22.18 46.04 15.33
C SER A 29 -20.86 46.09 14.58
N ILE A 30 -20.00 45.11 14.80
CA ILE A 30 -18.64 45.05 14.25
C ILE A 30 -18.47 43.71 13.53
N THR A 31 -17.91 43.76 12.32
CA THR A 31 -17.55 42.52 11.62
C THR A 31 -16.40 41.84 12.37
N ALA A 32 -16.56 40.54 12.66
CA ALA A 32 -15.52 39.73 13.30
C ALA A 32 -14.28 39.66 12.40
N PRO A 33 -13.08 39.50 12.99
CA PRO A 33 -11.86 39.18 12.24
C PRO A 33 -12.04 37.99 11.32
N THR A 34 -11.31 37.96 10.20
CA THR A 34 -11.44 36.96 9.16
C THR A 34 -10.58 35.71 9.39
N THR A 35 -9.77 35.72 10.46
CA THR A 35 -8.90 34.59 10.83
C THR A 35 -9.34 34.00 12.17
N SER A 36 -9.08 32.73 12.38
CA SER A 36 -9.38 32.02 13.63
C SER A 36 -8.66 32.67 14.82
N SER A 37 -9.36 32.79 15.93
CA SER A 37 -8.77 33.22 17.19
C SER A 37 -7.74 32.19 17.73
N TYR A 38 -7.71 30.97 17.23
CA TYR A 38 -6.69 29.98 17.60
C TYR A 38 -5.26 30.44 17.27
N ASN A 39 -5.12 31.37 16.31
CA ASN A 39 -3.85 32.00 15.96
C ASN A 39 -3.45 33.14 16.89
N GLN A 40 -4.33 33.54 17.82
CA GLN A 40 -4.07 34.63 18.79
C GLN A 40 -3.50 34.07 20.10
N PRO A 41 -2.75 34.89 20.86
CA PRO A 41 -2.36 34.52 22.23
C PRO A 41 -3.61 34.17 23.06
N ASN A 42 -3.54 33.03 23.78
CA ASN A 42 -4.65 32.50 24.60
C ASN A 42 -5.91 32.11 23.79
N HIS A 43 -5.83 32.05 22.48
CA HIS A 43 -6.90 31.64 21.56
C HIS A 43 -8.15 32.50 21.57
N TYR A 44 -7.99 33.81 21.81
CA TYR A 44 -9.05 34.81 21.66
C TYR A 44 -8.48 36.14 21.17
N TYR A 45 -9.31 36.95 20.50
CA TYR A 45 -9.00 38.34 20.24
C TYR A 45 -9.31 39.15 21.51
N ASN A 46 -8.28 39.83 22.02
CA ASN A 46 -8.40 40.68 23.18
C ASN A 46 -9.07 42.00 22.78
N ILE A 47 -10.35 42.18 23.13
CA ILE A 47 -11.08 43.41 22.87
C ILE A 47 -10.72 44.42 23.96
N THR A 48 -10.36 45.63 23.58
CA THR A 48 -10.10 46.75 24.51
C THR A 48 -11.24 47.73 24.40
N VAL A 49 -11.87 48.08 25.51
CA VAL A 49 -12.90 49.13 25.59
C VAL A 49 -12.33 50.30 26.34
N GLU A 50 -12.59 51.51 25.82
CA GLU A 50 -12.17 52.76 26.40
C GLU A 50 -13.38 53.70 26.53
N ALA A 51 -13.55 54.30 27.68
CA ALA A 51 -14.58 55.31 27.95
C ALA A 51 -13.96 56.61 28.49
N THR A 52 -14.30 57.74 27.88
CA THR A 52 -13.81 59.06 28.26
C THR A 52 -14.98 59.91 28.67
N ASN A 53 -14.86 60.64 29.78
CA ASN A 53 -15.85 61.58 30.26
C ASN A 53 -15.64 63.04 29.73
N THR A 54 -16.54 63.91 29.98
CA THR A 54 -16.47 65.31 29.54
C THR A 54 -15.32 66.11 30.17
N ALA A 55 -14.67 65.59 31.23
CA ALA A 55 -13.48 66.19 31.84
C ALA A 55 -12.16 65.63 31.21
N GLY A 56 -12.24 64.72 30.19
CA GLY A 56 -11.12 64.15 29.56
C GLY A 56 -10.50 62.93 30.30
N THR A 57 -11.11 62.46 31.38
CA THR A 57 -10.64 61.32 32.13
C THR A 57 -11.06 60.03 31.40
N THR A 58 -10.10 59.13 31.16
CA THR A 58 -10.29 57.88 30.42
C THR A 58 -10.14 56.69 31.34
N VAL A 59 -10.98 55.67 31.15
CA VAL A 59 -10.85 54.33 31.75
C VAL A 59 -10.82 53.30 30.64
N THR A 60 -10.01 52.26 30.83
CA THR A 60 -9.82 51.19 29.87
C THR A 60 -10.07 49.82 30.52
N ALA A 61 -10.74 48.92 29.83
CA ALA A 61 -10.90 47.51 30.18
C ALA A 61 -10.60 46.63 28.96
N ASN A 62 -10.14 45.41 29.17
CA ASN A 62 -9.87 44.48 28.09
C ASN A 62 -10.15 43.02 28.52
N GLY A 63 -9.96 42.06 27.65
CA GLY A 63 -10.21 40.63 27.88
C GLY A 63 -9.34 39.99 28.95
N THR A 64 -8.25 40.65 29.39
CA THR A 64 -7.45 40.17 30.54
C THR A 64 -8.07 40.61 31.86
N THR A 65 -8.81 41.73 31.88
CA THR A 65 -9.51 42.28 33.07
C THR A 65 -10.97 41.86 33.13
N LEU A 66 -11.62 41.66 31.97
CA LEU A 66 -13.01 41.26 31.84
C LEU A 66 -13.16 40.15 30.80
N SER A 67 -13.49 38.93 31.21
CA SER A 67 -13.64 37.78 30.31
C SER A 67 -14.69 37.97 29.21
N GLY A 68 -15.68 38.81 29.43
CA GLY A 68 -16.68 39.21 28.42
C GLY A 68 -16.09 39.98 27.23
N LEU A 69 -14.82 40.43 27.30
CA LEU A 69 -14.09 41.08 26.21
C LEU A 69 -13.13 40.15 25.49
N GLN A 70 -13.26 38.82 25.64
CA GLN A 70 -12.54 37.78 24.92
C GLN A 70 -13.39 37.34 23.73
N LEU A 71 -13.07 37.80 22.52
CA LEU A 71 -13.78 37.41 21.31
C LEU A 71 -13.17 36.13 20.73
N VAL A 72 -13.94 35.07 20.71
CA VAL A 72 -13.58 33.83 20.03
C VAL A 72 -14.14 33.85 18.61
N VAL A 73 -13.27 33.74 17.63
CA VAL A 73 -13.61 33.67 16.21
C VAL A 73 -13.20 32.29 15.71
N LYS A 74 -14.11 31.59 15.06
CA LYS A 74 -13.87 30.29 14.46
C LYS A 74 -13.93 30.37 12.96
N GLU A 75 -12.98 29.72 12.30
CA GLU A 75 -13.08 29.44 10.85
C GLU A 75 -14.09 28.31 10.55
N LYS A 76 -14.35 28.11 9.26
CA LYS A 76 -15.27 27.06 8.77
C LYS A 76 -14.61 26.15 7.74
N THR A 77 -13.33 26.37 7.44
CA THR A 77 -12.58 25.60 6.45
C THR A 77 -12.03 24.36 7.12
N ALA A 78 -12.30 23.18 6.55
CA ALA A 78 -11.78 21.93 7.09
C ALA A 78 -10.37 21.61 6.56
N PRO A 79 -9.54 20.85 7.30
CA PRO A 79 -8.24 20.39 6.84
C PRO A 79 -8.31 19.53 5.57
N ILE A 80 -7.23 19.52 4.81
CA ILE A 80 -7.06 18.68 3.61
C ILE A 80 -6.15 17.50 3.95
N ILE A 81 -6.61 16.27 3.62
CA ILE A 81 -5.86 15.03 3.79
C ILE A 81 -5.37 14.56 2.42
N THR A 82 -4.08 14.21 2.33
CA THR A 82 -3.49 13.58 1.14
C THR A 82 -2.71 12.34 1.56
N ILE A 83 -3.17 11.15 1.13
CA ILE A 83 -2.44 9.89 1.33
C ILE A 83 -1.36 9.79 0.26
N THR A 84 -0.10 9.57 0.67
CA THR A 84 1.06 9.53 -0.21
C THR A 84 1.58 8.11 -0.45
N ALA A 85 1.37 7.21 0.52
CA ALA A 85 1.65 5.77 0.38
C ALA A 85 0.72 4.94 1.28
N PRO A 86 0.32 3.74 0.85
CA PRO A 86 0.48 3.17 -0.50
C PRO A 86 -0.28 3.96 -1.56
N THR A 87 0.13 3.84 -2.84
CA THR A 87 -0.64 4.41 -3.96
C THR A 87 -1.85 3.54 -4.28
N ALA A 88 -2.89 4.15 -4.83
CA ALA A 88 -4.11 3.44 -5.21
C ALA A 88 -3.81 2.29 -6.18
N SER A 89 -4.42 1.13 -5.96
CA SER A 89 -4.31 -0.08 -6.78
C SER A 89 -2.89 -0.68 -6.86
N SER A 90 -1.93 -0.22 -6.04
CA SER A 90 -0.61 -0.85 -5.95
C SER A 90 -0.69 -2.24 -5.29
N THR A 91 0.22 -3.14 -5.68
CA THR A 91 0.45 -4.41 -4.99
C THR A 91 1.77 -4.35 -4.25
N LEU A 92 1.76 -4.68 -2.97
CA LEU A 92 2.90 -4.64 -2.07
C LEU A 92 3.30 -6.06 -1.67
N THR A 93 4.59 -6.34 -1.67
CA THR A 93 5.14 -7.62 -1.23
C THR A 93 5.51 -7.65 0.26
N ASN A 94 5.33 -6.52 0.94
CA ASN A 94 5.51 -6.37 2.38
C ASN A 94 4.14 -6.26 3.07
N ASN A 95 3.85 -7.14 3.99
CA ASN A 95 2.59 -7.17 4.75
C ASN A 95 2.54 -6.22 5.96
N LYS A 96 3.62 -5.47 6.21
CA LYS A 96 3.66 -4.36 7.16
C LYS A 96 4.15 -3.08 6.45
N PRO A 97 3.39 -2.57 5.48
CA PRO A 97 3.81 -1.40 4.72
C PRO A 97 3.81 -0.16 5.60
N THR A 98 4.74 0.76 5.32
CA THR A 98 4.67 2.10 5.88
C THR A 98 3.58 2.90 5.16
N ILE A 99 2.55 3.29 5.88
CA ILE A 99 1.47 4.15 5.40
C ILE A 99 1.87 5.60 5.69
N THR A 100 1.82 6.48 4.68
CA THR A 100 2.18 7.88 4.84
C THR A 100 1.11 8.81 4.26
N TRP A 101 0.89 9.94 4.93
CA TRP A 101 -0.04 10.95 4.50
C TRP A 101 0.32 12.34 5.06
N THR A 102 -0.24 13.38 4.48
CA THR A 102 -0.18 14.74 5.00
C THR A 102 -1.58 15.22 5.37
N VAL A 103 -1.64 16.05 6.39
CA VAL A 103 -2.83 16.80 6.75
C VAL A 103 -2.42 18.26 6.84
N THR A 104 -3.09 19.15 6.10
CA THR A 104 -2.77 20.58 6.05
C THR A 104 -4.01 21.39 6.35
N ASP A 105 -3.80 22.51 7.02
CA ASP A 105 -4.83 23.49 7.30
C ASP A 105 -4.28 24.91 7.06
N ALA A 106 -5.15 25.83 6.65
CA ALA A 106 -4.70 27.17 6.25
C ALA A 106 -4.81 28.19 7.39
N ASP A 107 -5.71 27.99 8.36
CA ASP A 107 -6.02 29.00 9.39
C ASP A 107 -5.80 28.49 10.81
N SER A 108 -6.76 27.79 11.44
CA SER A 108 -6.65 27.40 12.86
C SER A 108 -5.56 26.33 13.11
N GLY A 109 -5.19 25.60 12.07
CA GLY A 109 -4.23 24.53 12.12
C GLY A 109 -4.83 23.17 12.47
N VAL A 110 -4.16 22.10 12.08
CA VAL A 110 -4.61 20.73 12.33
C VAL A 110 -4.46 20.37 13.80
N ASN A 111 -5.53 19.87 14.43
CA ASN A 111 -5.48 19.31 15.77
C ASN A 111 -4.89 17.88 15.74
N PRO A 112 -3.65 17.65 16.20
CA PRO A 112 -2.98 16.36 16.07
C PRO A 112 -3.64 15.24 16.89
N SER A 113 -4.46 15.55 17.89
CA SER A 113 -5.19 14.56 18.69
C SER A 113 -6.33 13.90 17.92
N THR A 114 -6.81 14.54 16.85
CA THR A 114 -7.92 14.07 16.01
C THR A 114 -7.44 13.18 14.87
N ILE A 115 -6.14 13.29 14.48
CA ILE A 115 -5.57 12.50 13.39
C ILE A 115 -5.69 11.01 13.73
N SER A 116 -6.33 10.28 12.84
CA SER A 116 -6.58 8.85 12.99
C SER A 116 -6.55 8.14 11.67
N ILE A 117 -6.24 6.83 11.72
CA ILE A 117 -6.28 5.93 10.58
C ILE A 117 -7.14 4.72 10.93
N LYS A 118 -7.80 4.18 9.93
CA LYS A 118 -8.52 2.90 10.00
C LYS A 118 -8.03 2.01 8.87
N ILE A 119 -7.83 0.73 9.15
CA ILE A 119 -7.49 -0.28 8.14
C ILE A 119 -8.68 -1.22 8.03
N ASP A 120 -9.22 -1.36 6.83
CA ASP A 120 -10.40 -2.16 6.50
C ASP A 120 -11.59 -1.83 7.41
N SER A 121 -12.27 -2.84 7.92
CA SER A 121 -13.36 -2.71 8.89
C SER A 121 -12.87 -2.65 10.35
N GLY A 122 -11.54 -2.63 10.59
CA GLY A 122 -10.95 -2.60 11.92
C GLY A 122 -11.33 -1.36 12.75
N SER A 123 -10.82 -1.28 13.97
CA SER A 123 -11.02 -0.14 14.86
C SER A 123 -10.25 1.09 14.41
N VAL A 124 -10.69 2.27 14.84
CA VAL A 124 -9.98 3.54 14.61
C VAL A 124 -8.70 3.55 15.46
N ILE A 125 -7.58 3.81 14.81
CA ILE A 125 -6.24 3.87 15.39
C ILE A 125 -5.85 5.33 15.56
N LYS A 126 -5.49 5.74 16.77
CA LYS A 126 -4.97 7.08 17.11
C LYS A 126 -3.57 7.03 17.70
N SER A 127 -3.15 5.86 18.24
CA SER A 127 -1.83 5.63 18.81
C SER A 127 -0.86 5.04 17.80
N GLY A 128 0.46 5.18 18.04
CA GLY A 128 1.49 4.65 17.15
C GLY A 128 1.64 5.38 15.82
N ILE A 129 0.90 6.49 15.61
CA ILE A 129 1.07 7.37 14.46
C ILE A 129 2.20 8.35 14.75
N THR A 130 3.25 8.31 13.93
CA THR A 130 4.28 9.36 13.94
C THR A 130 3.72 10.61 13.26
N LYS A 131 3.81 11.76 13.93
CA LYS A 131 3.29 13.05 13.47
C LYS A 131 4.42 14.07 13.51
N THR A 132 4.89 14.50 12.35
CA THR A 132 5.92 15.55 12.23
C THR A 132 5.25 16.84 11.79
N ALA A 133 5.38 17.90 12.60
CA ALA A 133 4.80 19.20 12.28
C ALA A 133 5.33 19.76 10.95
N ALA A 134 4.45 20.28 10.13
CA ALA A 134 4.74 20.88 8.83
C ALA A 134 3.83 22.10 8.63
N GLY A 135 4.31 23.29 8.95
CA GLY A 135 3.49 24.51 8.98
C GLY A 135 2.36 24.39 10.00
N LYS A 136 1.12 24.66 9.56
CA LYS A 136 -0.10 24.48 10.36
C LYS A 136 -0.70 23.05 10.25
N GLY A 137 0.05 22.10 9.75
CA GLY A 137 -0.35 20.70 9.56
C GLY A 137 0.70 19.71 10.00
N TYR A 138 0.58 18.47 9.51
CA TYR A 138 1.44 17.36 9.87
C TYR A 138 1.72 16.46 8.67
N THR A 139 2.96 15.99 8.60
CA THR A 139 3.31 14.77 7.85
C THR A 139 3.22 13.60 8.80
N CYS A 140 2.50 12.58 8.42
CA CYS A 140 2.17 11.45 9.27
C CYS A 140 2.65 10.12 8.66
N SER A 141 3.02 9.18 9.53
CA SER A 141 3.29 7.81 9.13
C SER A 141 2.79 6.80 10.18
N TYR A 142 2.43 5.62 9.68
CA TYR A 142 1.99 4.50 10.50
C TYR A 142 2.45 3.18 9.87
N VAL A 143 2.92 2.25 10.69
CA VAL A 143 3.21 0.87 10.28
C VAL A 143 2.27 -0.05 11.05
N PRO A 144 1.50 -0.92 10.36
CA PRO A 144 0.61 -1.86 11.03
C PRO A 144 1.36 -2.74 12.04
N THR A 145 0.85 -2.84 13.26
CA THR A 145 1.45 -3.69 14.31
C THR A 145 1.27 -5.17 13.97
N THR A 146 0.11 -5.53 13.42
CA THR A 146 -0.19 -6.87 12.91
C THR A 146 0.03 -6.89 11.39
N ALA A 147 0.63 -7.97 10.88
CA ALA A 147 0.77 -8.17 9.45
C ALA A 147 -0.61 -8.22 8.78
N LEU A 148 -0.72 -7.54 7.65
CA LEU A 148 -1.88 -7.62 6.78
C LEU A 148 -1.87 -8.97 6.06
N THR A 149 -3.04 -9.54 5.80
CA THR A 149 -3.19 -10.77 5.02
C THR A 149 -2.97 -10.49 3.53
N ASP A 150 -2.69 -11.52 2.74
CA ASP A 150 -2.72 -11.34 1.29
C ASP A 150 -4.14 -11.02 0.84
N GLY A 151 -4.28 -10.04 -0.08
CA GLY A 151 -5.55 -9.56 -0.58
C GLY A 151 -5.67 -8.05 -0.62
N SER A 152 -6.89 -7.56 -0.76
CA SER A 152 -7.20 -6.13 -0.88
C SER A 152 -7.40 -5.50 0.50
N HIS A 153 -6.75 -4.36 0.73
CA HIS A 153 -6.84 -3.57 1.95
C HIS A 153 -7.21 -2.13 1.63
N THR A 154 -8.02 -1.53 2.50
CA THR A 154 -8.41 -0.11 2.40
C THR A 154 -7.99 0.61 3.66
N ILE A 155 -7.24 1.69 3.50
CA ILE A 155 -6.95 2.62 4.59
C ILE A 155 -7.87 3.83 4.47
N THR A 156 -8.35 4.34 5.61
CA THR A 156 -9.13 5.57 5.70
C THR A 156 -8.53 6.47 6.78
N VAL A 157 -8.24 7.71 6.41
CA VAL A 157 -7.63 8.72 7.29
C VAL A 157 -8.66 9.80 7.60
N ASN A 158 -8.69 10.24 8.86
CA ASN A 158 -9.52 11.34 9.35
C ASN A 158 -8.68 12.33 10.18
N ALA A 159 -9.10 13.58 10.19
CA ALA A 159 -8.52 14.65 11.00
C ALA A 159 -9.54 15.79 11.16
N SER A 160 -9.33 16.66 12.14
CA SER A 160 -10.01 17.92 12.30
C SER A 160 -9.00 19.02 12.64
N ASP A 161 -9.39 20.27 12.44
CA ASP A 161 -8.65 21.43 12.90
C ASP A 161 -8.91 21.73 14.40
N TYR A 162 -8.32 22.80 14.90
CA TYR A 162 -8.53 23.23 16.27
C TYR A 162 -9.88 23.93 16.50
N ASP A 163 -10.54 24.42 15.45
CA ASP A 163 -11.88 25.02 15.53
C ASP A 163 -13.01 23.96 15.44
N GLY A 164 -12.64 22.69 15.17
CA GLY A 164 -13.53 21.54 15.16
C GLY A 164 -14.09 21.18 13.78
N ASN A 165 -13.61 21.82 12.69
CA ASN A 165 -14.02 21.44 11.34
C ASN A 165 -13.36 20.11 10.97
N ALA A 166 -14.19 19.10 10.62
CA ALA A 166 -13.71 17.78 10.25
C ALA A 166 -13.33 17.73 8.77
N ALA A 167 -12.14 17.22 8.46
CA ALA A 167 -11.73 16.93 7.09
C ALA A 167 -12.65 15.90 6.46
N THR A 168 -12.87 16.01 5.15
CA THR A 168 -13.45 14.89 4.39
C THR A 168 -12.50 13.70 4.48
N ALA A 169 -13.00 12.56 4.97
CA ALA A 169 -12.23 11.33 5.10
C ALA A 169 -11.61 10.92 3.77
N LYS A 170 -10.33 10.56 3.79
CA LYS A 170 -9.61 10.12 2.59
C LYS A 170 -9.31 8.62 2.67
N SER A 171 -9.58 7.91 1.59
CA SER A 171 -9.35 6.47 1.52
C SER A 171 -8.51 6.10 0.31
N VAL A 172 -7.68 5.06 0.47
CA VAL A 172 -6.90 4.41 -0.58
C VAL A 172 -7.01 2.90 -0.43
N THR A 173 -7.23 2.20 -1.55
CA THR A 173 -7.23 0.75 -1.63
C THR A 173 -5.99 0.27 -2.37
N PHE A 174 -5.33 -0.75 -1.81
CA PHE A 174 -4.13 -1.40 -2.33
C PHE A 174 -4.21 -2.90 -2.08
N LYS A 175 -3.29 -3.68 -2.64
CA LYS A 175 -3.17 -5.12 -2.39
C LYS A 175 -1.89 -5.43 -1.62
N VAL A 176 -1.93 -6.48 -0.82
CA VAL A 176 -0.76 -7.16 -0.26
C VAL A 176 -0.69 -8.54 -0.88
N ASP A 177 0.51 -8.94 -1.30
CA ASP A 177 0.79 -10.27 -1.80
C ASP A 177 2.19 -10.71 -1.38
N THR A 178 2.24 -11.64 -0.44
CA THR A 178 3.48 -12.21 0.11
C THR A 178 3.75 -13.62 -0.38
N THR A 179 2.79 -14.23 -1.09
CA THR A 179 2.81 -15.63 -1.46
C THR A 179 3.29 -15.79 -2.91
N PRO A 180 4.29 -16.62 -3.20
CA PRO A 180 4.66 -16.96 -4.57
C PRO A 180 3.56 -17.76 -5.29
N PRO A 181 3.48 -17.70 -6.64
CA PRO A 181 2.51 -18.46 -7.39
C PRO A 181 2.73 -19.98 -7.20
N THR A 182 1.65 -20.73 -7.22
CA THR A 182 1.74 -22.20 -7.31
C THR A 182 2.31 -22.61 -8.66
N LEU A 183 3.13 -23.65 -8.70
CA LEU A 183 3.70 -24.19 -9.95
C LEU A 183 3.76 -25.71 -9.87
N SER A 184 3.10 -26.38 -10.82
CA SER A 184 3.16 -27.82 -11.00
C SER A 184 3.59 -28.13 -12.44
N VAL A 185 4.62 -28.96 -12.61
CA VAL A 185 5.10 -29.46 -13.92
C VAL A 185 4.68 -30.90 -14.04
N SER A 186 3.71 -31.17 -14.92
CA SER A 186 3.14 -32.50 -15.18
C SER A 186 3.97 -33.31 -16.20
N SER A 187 4.64 -32.62 -17.12
CA SER A 187 5.54 -33.22 -18.10
C SER A 187 6.77 -32.32 -18.29
N PRO A 188 7.98 -32.89 -18.40
CA PRO A 188 8.32 -34.30 -18.21
C PRO A 188 8.26 -34.73 -16.75
N ALA A 189 8.15 -36.04 -16.52
CA ALA A 189 8.43 -36.64 -15.22
C ALA A 189 9.91 -36.40 -14.83
N ALA A 190 10.17 -36.37 -13.51
CA ALA A 190 11.54 -36.23 -13.02
C ALA A 190 12.37 -37.46 -13.41
N GLY A 191 13.58 -37.23 -13.97
CA GLY A 191 14.50 -38.29 -14.37
C GLY A 191 14.05 -39.07 -15.61
N LEU A 192 13.16 -38.52 -16.45
CA LEU A 192 12.75 -39.17 -17.69
C LEU A 192 13.96 -39.51 -18.56
N ILE A 193 14.02 -40.77 -19.06
CA ILE A 193 14.91 -41.20 -20.13
C ILE A 193 14.04 -41.39 -21.37
N THR A 194 14.45 -40.87 -22.52
CA THR A 194 13.70 -40.95 -23.78
C THR A 194 14.66 -41.07 -24.96
N ASN A 195 14.20 -41.72 -26.03
CA ASN A 195 14.91 -41.76 -27.31
C ASN A 195 14.40 -40.70 -28.31
N THR A 196 13.46 -39.85 -27.89
CA THR A 196 12.84 -38.84 -28.74
C THR A 196 13.31 -37.45 -28.32
N ALA A 197 13.94 -36.72 -29.23
CA ALA A 197 14.46 -35.37 -28.96
C ALA A 197 13.34 -34.34 -28.75
N ALA A 198 12.20 -34.48 -29.46
CA ALA A 198 11.06 -33.59 -29.30
C ALA A 198 10.32 -33.90 -27.98
N LEU A 199 10.21 -32.90 -27.10
CA LEU A 199 9.57 -33.03 -25.81
C LEU A 199 8.61 -31.86 -25.58
N THR A 200 7.47 -32.13 -24.95
CA THR A 200 6.56 -31.10 -24.49
C THR A 200 6.69 -30.91 -22.98
N VAL A 201 7.06 -29.71 -22.58
CA VAL A 201 7.00 -29.26 -21.16
C VAL A 201 5.62 -28.71 -20.90
N SER A 202 4.89 -29.25 -19.91
CA SER A 202 3.55 -28.83 -19.57
C SER A 202 3.29 -28.84 -18.07
N GLY A 203 2.31 -28.05 -17.65
CA GLY A 203 1.97 -27.94 -16.25
C GLY A 203 0.84 -26.95 -16.01
N THR A 204 0.70 -26.59 -14.74
CA THR A 204 -0.26 -25.57 -14.29
C THR A 204 0.39 -24.61 -13.31
N THR A 205 -0.05 -23.37 -13.35
CA THR A 205 0.32 -22.33 -12.39
C THR A 205 -0.90 -21.52 -12.04
N ASN A 206 -0.94 -20.96 -10.82
CA ASN A 206 -2.02 -20.06 -10.41
C ASN A 206 -1.52 -19.19 -9.25
N ASP A 207 -2.07 -17.98 -9.19
CA ASP A 207 -1.99 -17.10 -8.02
C ASP A 207 -3.36 -16.47 -7.75
N ALA A 208 -3.81 -16.54 -6.49
CA ALA A 208 -5.11 -16.07 -6.09
C ALA A 208 -5.16 -14.54 -5.91
N THR A 209 -4.02 -13.92 -5.62
CA THR A 209 -3.90 -12.50 -5.26
C THR A 209 -3.35 -11.67 -6.41
N SER A 210 -2.34 -12.18 -7.11
CA SER A 210 -1.54 -11.44 -8.10
C SER A 210 -1.52 -12.10 -9.47
N SER A 211 -2.70 -12.30 -10.05
CA SER A 211 -2.85 -12.70 -11.47
C SER A 211 -2.65 -11.51 -12.42
N PRO A 212 -2.22 -11.73 -13.69
CA PRO A 212 -1.86 -13.00 -14.29
C PRO A 212 -0.47 -13.49 -13.85
N VAL A 213 -0.28 -14.83 -13.90
CA VAL A 213 1.04 -15.45 -13.72
C VAL A 213 1.68 -15.66 -15.10
N THR A 214 2.96 -15.33 -15.22
CA THR A 214 3.77 -15.60 -16.40
C THR A 214 4.66 -16.81 -16.18
N VAL A 215 4.95 -17.58 -17.24
CA VAL A 215 5.84 -18.75 -17.18
C VAL A 215 7.01 -18.55 -18.13
N LYS A 216 8.21 -18.81 -17.61
CA LYS A 216 9.45 -18.88 -18.38
C LYS A 216 10.01 -20.30 -18.30
N ILE A 217 10.45 -20.84 -19.46
CA ILE A 217 11.08 -22.15 -19.55
C ILE A 217 12.49 -21.95 -20.13
N THR A 218 13.48 -22.53 -19.47
CA THR A 218 14.83 -22.64 -20.02
C THR A 218 15.23 -24.12 -20.19
N LEU A 219 15.95 -24.41 -21.26
CA LEU A 219 16.57 -25.69 -21.52
C LEU A 219 18.09 -25.52 -21.57
N ASN A 220 18.80 -26.19 -20.69
CA ASN A 220 20.27 -26.07 -20.55
C ASN A 220 20.73 -24.60 -20.42
N GLY A 221 19.95 -23.79 -19.69
CA GLY A 221 20.18 -22.36 -19.48
C GLY A 221 19.67 -21.44 -20.61
N ALA A 222 19.34 -21.99 -21.79
CA ALA A 222 18.83 -21.22 -22.92
C ALA A 222 17.31 -20.97 -22.79
N ASP A 223 16.87 -19.74 -22.95
CA ASP A 223 15.45 -19.37 -22.94
C ASP A 223 14.71 -19.98 -24.14
N GLN A 224 13.57 -20.59 -23.91
CA GLN A 224 12.75 -21.24 -24.93
C GLN A 224 11.69 -20.29 -25.52
N GLY A 225 11.75 -19.01 -25.20
CA GLY A 225 10.83 -17.96 -25.70
C GLY A 225 9.47 -18.01 -25.04
N THR A 226 8.52 -17.29 -25.63
CA THR A 226 7.20 -17.06 -25.04
C THR A 226 6.46 -18.35 -24.70
N VAL A 227 5.93 -18.42 -23.48
CA VAL A 227 5.03 -19.47 -23.01
C VAL A 227 3.67 -18.86 -22.74
N THR A 228 2.64 -19.37 -23.41
CA THR A 228 1.26 -18.92 -23.18
C THR A 228 0.68 -19.67 -21.98
N VAL A 229 0.16 -18.92 -21.01
CA VAL A 229 -0.59 -19.45 -19.87
C VAL A 229 -2.07 -19.21 -20.13
N ALA A 230 -2.85 -20.28 -20.14
CA ALA A 230 -4.31 -20.20 -20.32
C ALA A 230 -4.98 -19.59 -19.08
N SER A 231 -6.22 -19.15 -19.21
CA SER A 231 -7.02 -18.66 -18.08
C SER A 231 -7.23 -19.70 -16.96
N SER A 232 -7.13 -20.99 -17.30
CA SER A 232 -7.12 -22.09 -16.31
C SER A 232 -5.79 -22.27 -15.58
N GLY A 233 -4.76 -21.49 -15.92
CA GLY A 233 -3.40 -21.64 -15.43
C GLY A 233 -2.57 -22.69 -16.17
N ALA A 234 -3.15 -23.41 -17.13
CA ALA A 234 -2.41 -24.43 -17.89
C ALA A 234 -1.41 -23.78 -18.87
N PHE A 235 -0.23 -24.42 -19.00
CA PHE A 235 0.80 -24.03 -19.97
C PHE A 235 1.40 -25.24 -20.65
N SER A 236 1.90 -25.04 -21.87
CA SER A 236 2.69 -26.02 -22.59
C SER A 236 3.68 -25.36 -23.53
N LYS A 237 4.85 -26.01 -23.73
CA LYS A 237 5.91 -25.57 -24.63
C LYS A 237 6.66 -26.76 -25.17
N ALA A 238 6.79 -26.83 -26.50
CA ALA A 238 7.67 -27.78 -27.15
C ALA A 238 9.13 -27.33 -27.00
N VAL A 239 10.01 -28.27 -26.70
CA VAL A 239 11.48 -28.08 -26.61
C VAL A 239 12.17 -29.20 -27.33
N THR A 240 13.44 -29.00 -27.76
CA THR A 240 14.24 -30.03 -28.44
C THR A 240 15.47 -30.35 -27.60
N LEU A 241 15.52 -31.60 -27.10
CA LEU A 241 16.59 -32.10 -26.27
C LEU A 241 17.88 -32.31 -27.09
N ARG A 242 19.03 -32.19 -26.42
CA ARG A 242 20.33 -32.63 -26.93
C ARG A 242 20.64 -34.01 -26.38
N SER A 243 21.47 -34.79 -27.12
CA SER A 243 21.95 -36.11 -26.63
C SER A 243 22.57 -35.97 -25.23
N GLY A 244 22.27 -36.93 -24.37
CA GLY A 244 22.68 -36.97 -22.99
C GLY A 244 21.77 -36.20 -22.06
N SER A 245 22.29 -35.71 -20.94
CA SER A 245 21.53 -35.04 -19.87
C SER A 245 21.12 -33.64 -20.26
N ASN A 246 19.85 -33.33 -20.07
CA ASN A 246 19.24 -32.00 -20.27
C ASN A 246 18.60 -31.52 -18.98
N THR A 247 18.82 -30.23 -18.66
CA THR A 247 18.18 -29.55 -17.52
C THR A 247 17.13 -28.60 -18.02
N ILE A 248 15.88 -28.79 -17.59
CA ILE A 248 14.74 -27.95 -17.87
C ILE A 248 14.40 -27.20 -16.58
N VAL A 249 14.37 -25.88 -16.65
CA VAL A 249 13.95 -25.04 -15.52
C VAL A 249 12.67 -24.28 -15.93
N VAL A 250 11.60 -24.45 -15.15
CA VAL A 250 10.33 -23.75 -15.30
C VAL A 250 10.19 -22.77 -14.16
N THR A 251 10.03 -21.49 -14.47
CA THR A 251 9.83 -20.42 -13.48
C THR A 251 8.49 -19.76 -13.74
N ALA A 252 7.61 -19.76 -12.74
CA ALA A 252 6.39 -18.98 -12.72
C ALA A 252 6.63 -17.67 -11.97
N THR A 253 6.11 -16.55 -12.48
CA THR A 253 6.22 -15.23 -11.87
C THR A 253 4.83 -14.57 -11.86
N ASP A 254 4.36 -14.14 -10.69
CA ASP A 254 3.11 -13.41 -10.54
C ASP A 254 3.24 -11.91 -10.88
N SER A 255 2.14 -11.17 -10.84
CA SER A 255 2.15 -9.73 -11.12
C SER A 255 2.76 -8.88 -9.99
N ALA A 256 3.00 -9.45 -8.80
CA ALA A 256 3.75 -8.84 -7.71
C ALA A 256 5.27 -9.05 -7.81
N GLY A 257 5.72 -9.89 -8.77
CA GLY A 257 7.12 -10.24 -8.99
C GLY A 257 7.62 -11.39 -8.12
N LYS A 258 6.74 -12.13 -7.43
CA LYS A 258 7.10 -13.34 -6.68
C LYS A 258 7.25 -14.51 -7.62
N THR A 259 8.15 -15.45 -7.30
CA THR A 259 8.50 -16.55 -8.20
C THR A 259 8.44 -17.91 -7.53
N SER A 260 8.04 -18.92 -8.32
CA SER A 260 8.21 -20.34 -8.02
C SER A 260 8.96 -21.01 -9.13
N THR A 261 9.83 -21.96 -8.81
CA THR A 261 10.69 -22.63 -9.80
C THR A 261 10.67 -24.14 -9.60
N VAL A 262 10.58 -24.87 -10.72
CA VAL A 262 10.68 -26.34 -10.77
C VAL A 262 11.75 -26.72 -11.78
N THR A 263 12.68 -27.61 -11.38
CA THR A 263 13.72 -28.15 -12.25
C THR A 263 13.42 -29.59 -12.55
N ARG A 264 13.63 -30.00 -13.82
CA ARG A 264 13.54 -31.36 -14.32
C ARG A 264 14.83 -31.74 -15.04
N THR A 265 15.34 -32.92 -14.78
CA THR A 265 16.43 -33.51 -15.57
C THR A 265 15.83 -34.57 -16.49
N VAL A 266 16.21 -34.55 -17.77
CA VAL A 266 15.77 -35.50 -18.81
C VAL A 266 17.00 -36.00 -19.58
N THR A 267 17.11 -37.26 -19.77
CA THR A 267 18.20 -37.84 -20.57
C THR A 267 17.67 -38.26 -21.94
N LEU A 268 18.24 -37.68 -22.99
CA LEU A 268 18.03 -38.16 -24.36
C LEU A 268 19.08 -39.22 -24.65
N ASP A 269 18.65 -40.48 -24.80
CA ASP A 269 19.47 -41.59 -25.18
C ASP A 269 18.96 -42.16 -26.52
N THR A 270 19.75 -41.99 -27.54
CA THR A 270 19.45 -42.48 -28.91
C THR A 270 20.35 -43.64 -29.29
N SER A 271 21.17 -44.11 -28.37
CA SER A 271 22.06 -45.25 -28.60
C SER A 271 21.26 -46.56 -28.68
N ALA A 272 21.55 -47.39 -29.64
CA ALA A 272 20.96 -48.70 -29.73
C ALA A 272 21.86 -49.73 -29.02
N PRO A 273 21.29 -50.67 -28.25
CA PRO A 273 22.08 -51.71 -27.66
C PRO A 273 22.73 -52.60 -28.76
N LYS A 274 23.97 -53.01 -28.54
CA LYS A 274 24.73 -53.77 -29.46
C LYS A 274 24.92 -55.24 -28.97
N ILE A 275 24.57 -56.20 -29.84
CA ILE A 275 24.86 -57.57 -29.55
C ILE A 275 26.34 -57.81 -29.91
N THR A 276 27.18 -58.13 -28.91
CA THR A 276 28.62 -58.26 -29.05
C THR A 276 29.07 -59.73 -29.16
N ALA A 277 28.27 -60.69 -28.68
CA ALA A 277 28.51 -62.10 -28.83
C ALA A 277 27.19 -62.87 -28.75
N ALA A 278 27.15 -63.98 -29.48
CA ALA A 278 26.09 -64.95 -29.35
C ALA A 278 26.71 -66.39 -29.53
N THR A 279 26.26 -67.28 -28.68
CA THR A 279 26.70 -68.70 -28.76
C THR A 279 25.51 -69.65 -28.64
N ILE A 280 25.58 -70.77 -29.26
CA ILE A 280 24.61 -71.91 -29.17
C ILE A 280 25.36 -73.14 -28.72
N THR A 281 24.87 -73.76 -27.65
CA THR A 281 25.55 -74.99 -27.13
C THR A 281 24.50 -76.06 -26.79
N PRO A 282 24.68 -77.30 -27.23
CA PRO A 282 25.72 -77.77 -28.14
C PRO A 282 25.47 -77.32 -29.60
N ASN A 283 26.57 -77.21 -30.39
CA ASN A 283 26.53 -76.96 -31.83
C ASN A 283 27.66 -77.73 -32.52
N PRO A 284 27.37 -78.77 -33.35
CA PRO A 284 26.02 -79.16 -33.73
C PRO A 284 25.23 -79.88 -32.66
N ALA A 285 23.91 -79.86 -32.79
CA ALA A 285 22.95 -80.48 -31.89
C ALA A 285 22.20 -81.61 -32.64
N ASP A 286 21.77 -82.66 -31.92
CA ASP A 286 20.97 -83.75 -32.50
C ASP A 286 19.50 -83.25 -32.69
N VAL A 287 18.77 -83.92 -33.58
CA VAL A 287 17.34 -83.60 -33.81
C VAL A 287 16.52 -83.74 -32.53
N GLY A 288 15.82 -82.68 -32.13
CA GLY A 288 14.99 -82.63 -30.90
C GLY A 288 15.78 -82.36 -29.62
N ALA A 289 17.08 -82.13 -29.68
CA ALA A 289 17.90 -81.78 -28.51
C ALA A 289 17.61 -80.32 -28.04
N THR A 290 17.73 -80.15 -26.75
CA THR A 290 17.68 -78.79 -26.15
C THR A 290 18.99 -78.04 -26.33
N VAL A 291 18.97 -76.81 -26.84
CA VAL A 291 20.14 -75.98 -27.02
C VAL A 291 20.03 -74.74 -26.10
N LEU A 292 21.13 -74.32 -25.53
CA LEU A 292 21.27 -73.08 -24.82
C LEU A 292 21.75 -71.97 -25.78
N ILE A 293 20.98 -70.90 -25.92
CA ILE A 293 21.40 -69.71 -26.65
C ILE A 293 21.86 -68.70 -25.63
N SER A 294 23.07 -68.24 -25.67
CA SER A 294 23.62 -67.17 -24.82
C SER A 294 23.96 -65.95 -25.68
N VAL A 295 23.53 -64.77 -25.25
CA VAL A 295 23.77 -63.52 -25.97
C VAL A 295 24.39 -62.49 -24.98
N THR A 296 25.48 -61.88 -25.42
CA THR A 296 26.07 -60.72 -24.72
C THR A 296 25.62 -59.45 -25.40
N ILE A 297 25.01 -58.53 -24.61
CA ILE A 297 24.53 -57.23 -25.08
C ILE A 297 25.29 -56.16 -24.33
N THR A 298 25.72 -55.08 -24.99
CA THR A 298 26.34 -53.91 -24.42
C THR A 298 25.54 -52.71 -24.87
N GLU A 299 25.34 -51.73 -23.97
CA GLU A 299 24.91 -50.38 -24.32
C GLU A 299 26.16 -49.51 -24.52
N GLU A 300 26.18 -48.65 -25.53
CA GLU A 300 27.26 -47.69 -25.84
C GLU A 300 26.98 -46.32 -25.19
#